data_d07e78936604b7e3b985d927e26583d3
#
_entry.id   d07e78936604b7e3b985d927e26583d3
#
_cell.length_a   1.000
_cell.length_b   1.000
_cell.length_c   1.000
_cell.angle_alpha   90.00
_cell.angle_beta   90.00
_cell.angle_gamma   90.00
#
_symmetry.space_group_name_H-M   'P 1'
#
loop_
_entity.id
_entity.type
_entity.pdbx_description
1 polymer ?
#
loop_
_entity_poly.entity_id
_entity_poly.type
_entity_poly.pdbx_seq_one_letter_code
_entity_poly.pdbx_strand_id
1 'polypeptide(L)'
;IAFYLGQELTYDKVLEVLGAVDTEVFSKLLRKVIRGDVTGSIHILEELIVGGRELSQFVGDFTWYMRNLLLVKTSENPEEAIDVSSDNMKLLKEESTMLDVETLMRYIRIFSDLSNQIRYATQKRVLVEIALIKLCRPAMETNLDSVLDRLRVLEQRMDERPVQQVIVQQGSGKIPAETGAVQEPAGN
;
A
#
# COMPACT_ATOMS: atom_id res chain seq x y z
N ILE A 1 26.44 21.59 -8.56
CA ILE A 1 26.68 20.25 -9.15
C ILE A 1 28.11 20.13 -9.66
N ALA A 2 28.62 21.11 -10.42
CA ALA A 2 29.98 21.10 -10.97
C ALA A 2 31.08 21.04 -9.88
N PHE A 3 30.82 21.57 -8.68
CA PHE A 3 31.77 21.58 -7.55
C PHE A 3 31.86 20.21 -6.82
N TYR A 4 30.88 19.35 -6.99
CA TYR A 4 30.80 18.11 -6.20
C TYR A 4 31.53 16.93 -6.80
N LEU A 5 31.79 16.92 -8.12
CA LEU A 5 32.22 15.70 -8.81
C LEU A 5 33.67 15.71 -9.33
N GLY A 6 34.37 16.84 -9.43
CA GLY A 6 35.76 16.89 -9.92
C GLY A 6 36.00 16.15 -11.24
N GLN A 7 34.96 15.74 -11.95
CA GLN A 7 34.97 15.01 -13.21
C GLN A 7 34.09 15.74 -14.25
N GLU A 8 34.33 15.49 -15.52
CA GLU A 8 33.53 16.05 -16.61
C GLU A 8 32.05 15.70 -16.41
N LEU A 9 31.21 16.75 -16.32
CA LEU A 9 29.78 16.65 -16.21
C LEU A 9 29.21 16.20 -17.57
N THR A 10 28.94 14.92 -17.72
CA THR A 10 28.18 14.43 -18.87
C THR A 10 26.67 14.54 -18.56
N TYR A 11 25.86 14.74 -19.60
CA TYR A 11 24.40 14.79 -19.50
C TYR A 11 23.84 13.56 -18.78
N ASP A 12 24.36 12.38 -19.07
CA ASP A 12 23.94 11.11 -18.46
C ASP A 12 24.22 11.08 -16.94
N LYS A 13 25.39 11.58 -16.50
CA LYS A 13 25.70 11.67 -15.06
C LYS A 13 24.80 12.67 -14.32
N VAL A 14 24.41 13.76 -14.97
CA VAL A 14 23.46 14.72 -14.38
C VAL A 14 22.09 14.07 -14.21
N LEU A 15 21.61 13.35 -15.23
CA LEU A 15 20.34 12.61 -15.16
C LEU A 15 20.38 11.50 -14.10
N GLU A 16 21.50 10.78 -14.00
CA GLU A 16 21.69 9.73 -13.00
C GLU A 16 21.61 10.31 -11.58
N VAL A 17 22.30 11.41 -11.30
CA VAL A 17 22.30 12.05 -9.98
C VAL A 17 20.92 12.63 -9.64
N LEU A 18 20.26 13.30 -10.59
CA LEU A 18 18.93 13.84 -10.38
C LEU A 18 17.89 12.73 -10.21
N GLY A 19 17.96 11.69 -11.04
CA GLY A 19 17.07 10.54 -10.93
C GLY A 19 17.27 9.71 -9.67
N ALA A 20 18.51 9.60 -9.18
CA ALA A 20 18.82 8.90 -7.93
C ALA A 20 18.20 9.61 -6.70
N VAL A 21 18.28 10.94 -6.65
CA VAL A 21 17.70 11.75 -5.56
C VAL A 21 16.18 11.57 -5.53
N ASP A 22 15.52 11.59 -6.68
CA ASP A 22 14.07 11.42 -6.77
C ASP A 22 13.64 10.01 -6.34
N THR A 23 14.36 8.99 -6.79
CA THR A 23 14.08 7.60 -6.44
C THR A 23 14.18 7.36 -4.92
N GLU A 24 15.18 7.94 -4.25
CA GLU A 24 15.34 7.81 -2.79
C GLU A 24 14.16 8.44 -2.02
N VAL A 25 13.71 9.61 -2.45
CA VAL A 25 12.56 10.31 -1.83
C VAL A 25 11.28 9.50 -2.04
N PHE A 26 11.07 8.96 -3.25
CA PHE A 26 9.90 8.12 -3.56
C PHE A 26 9.91 6.81 -2.78
N SER A 27 11.07 6.19 -2.63
CA SER A 27 11.27 5.01 -1.79
C SER A 27 10.87 5.29 -0.34
N LYS A 28 11.38 6.38 0.25
CA LYS A 28 11.02 6.79 1.61
C LYS A 28 9.51 7.03 1.77
N LEU A 29 8.92 7.74 0.81
CA LEU A 29 7.48 8.01 0.81
C LEU A 29 6.66 6.73 0.70
N LEU A 30 7.00 5.83 -0.22
CA LEU A 30 6.34 4.55 -0.41
C LEU A 30 6.35 3.72 0.88
N ARG A 31 7.50 3.61 1.55
CA ARG A 31 7.65 2.88 2.81
C ARG A 31 6.80 3.49 3.94
N LYS A 32 6.62 4.80 3.97
CA LYS A 32 5.70 5.48 4.91
C LYS A 32 4.25 5.15 4.60
N VAL A 33 3.87 5.20 3.31
CA VAL A 33 2.53 4.87 2.84
C VAL A 33 2.17 3.40 3.18
N ILE A 34 3.04 2.45 2.89
CA ILE A 34 2.84 1.02 3.19
C ILE A 34 2.59 0.80 4.70
N ARG A 35 3.31 1.52 5.56
CA ARG A 35 3.13 1.45 7.02
C ARG A 35 1.87 2.16 7.52
N GLY A 36 1.14 2.85 6.65
CA GLY A 36 -0.01 3.67 7.03
C GLY A 36 0.36 4.91 7.84
N ASP A 37 1.64 5.34 7.76
CA ASP A 37 2.17 6.52 8.47
C ASP A 37 1.78 7.80 7.70
N VAL A 38 0.58 8.27 7.95
CA VAL A 38 0.05 9.52 7.35
C VAL A 38 0.94 10.71 7.69
N THR A 39 1.28 10.87 8.98
CA THR A 39 2.09 12.01 9.45
C THR A 39 3.46 12.03 8.77
N GLY A 40 4.14 10.89 8.72
CA GLY A 40 5.43 10.78 8.05
C GLY A 40 5.35 11.04 6.55
N SER A 41 4.27 10.62 5.89
CA SER A 41 4.05 10.89 4.46
C SER A 41 3.84 12.37 4.19
N ILE A 42 3.05 13.07 5.01
CA ILE A 42 2.83 14.51 4.91
C ILE A 42 4.13 15.30 5.20
N HIS A 43 4.95 14.83 6.15
CA HIS A 43 6.24 15.47 6.44
C HIS A 43 7.20 15.42 5.24
N ILE A 44 7.29 14.26 4.57
CA ILE A 44 8.08 14.15 3.32
C ILE A 44 7.55 15.10 2.24
N LEU A 45 6.22 15.22 2.09
CA LEU A 45 5.62 16.18 1.17
C LEU A 45 6.02 17.62 1.52
N GLU A 46 6.05 17.98 2.80
CA GLU A 46 6.48 19.31 3.26
C GLU A 46 7.95 19.58 2.93
N GLU A 47 8.84 18.63 3.15
CA GLU A 47 10.25 18.72 2.76
C GLU A 47 10.41 18.99 1.26
N LEU A 48 9.61 18.32 0.41
CA LEU A 48 9.60 18.53 -1.04
C LEU A 48 9.14 19.94 -1.42
N ILE A 49 8.10 20.46 -0.77
CA ILE A 49 7.58 21.81 -0.99
C ILE A 49 8.61 22.87 -0.57
N VAL A 50 9.20 22.72 0.62
CA VAL A 50 10.25 23.62 1.12
C VAL A 50 11.49 23.56 0.21
N GLY A 51 11.82 22.40 -0.35
CA GLY A 51 12.85 22.21 -1.36
C GLY A 51 12.52 22.82 -2.73
N GLY A 52 11.34 23.43 -2.91
CA GLY A 52 10.93 24.10 -4.15
C GLY A 52 10.42 23.15 -5.25
N ARG A 53 10.05 21.90 -4.91
CA ARG A 53 9.52 20.94 -5.87
C ARG A 53 8.12 21.34 -6.34
N GLU A 54 7.87 21.35 -7.64
CA GLU A 54 6.55 21.60 -8.20
C GLU A 54 5.66 20.36 -7.99
N LEU A 55 4.47 20.58 -7.40
CA LEU A 55 3.60 19.48 -6.96
C LEU A 55 2.99 18.67 -8.12
N SER A 56 2.71 19.31 -9.26
CA SER A 56 2.18 18.58 -10.43
C SER A 56 3.26 17.69 -11.03
N GLN A 57 4.52 18.13 -11.01
CA GLN A 57 5.65 17.33 -11.43
C GLN A 57 5.87 16.14 -10.48
N PHE A 58 5.86 16.41 -9.16
CA PHE A 58 5.96 15.37 -8.15
C PHE A 58 4.89 14.27 -8.32
N VAL A 59 3.64 14.65 -8.57
CA VAL A 59 2.54 13.70 -8.78
C VAL A 59 2.80 12.82 -10.02
N GLY A 60 3.27 13.43 -11.11
CA GLY A 60 3.64 12.69 -12.32
C GLY A 60 4.78 11.71 -12.10
N ASP A 61 5.86 12.18 -11.47
CA ASP A 61 7.07 11.40 -11.22
C ASP A 61 6.80 10.24 -10.24
N PHE A 62 6.02 10.48 -9.18
CA PHE A 62 5.64 9.41 -8.26
C PHE A 62 4.69 8.39 -8.90
N THR A 63 3.80 8.82 -9.79
CA THR A 63 2.97 7.89 -10.58
C THR A 63 3.85 7.03 -11.48
N TRP A 64 4.85 7.62 -12.13
CA TRP A 64 5.82 6.90 -12.95
C TRP A 64 6.64 5.90 -12.14
N TYR A 65 7.05 6.28 -10.94
CA TYR A 65 7.75 5.38 -10.02
C TYR A 65 6.90 4.15 -9.64
N MET A 66 5.63 4.35 -9.28
CA MET A 66 4.71 3.25 -8.97
C MET A 66 4.43 2.36 -10.19
N ARG A 67 4.34 2.95 -11.40
CA ARG A 67 4.22 2.20 -12.65
C ARG A 67 5.45 1.30 -12.88
N ASN A 68 6.66 1.80 -12.59
CA ASN A 68 7.87 1.00 -12.72
C ASN A 68 7.88 -0.18 -11.73
N LEU A 69 7.44 0.02 -10.49
CA LEU A 69 7.26 -1.08 -9.53
C LEU A 69 6.27 -2.14 -10.06
N LEU A 70 5.17 -1.71 -10.66
CA LEU A 70 4.19 -2.61 -11.25
C LEU A 70 4.78 -3.42 -12.40
N LEU A 71 5.56 -2.79 -13.29
CA LEU A 71 6.24 -3.47 -14.38
C LEU A 71 7.27 -4.48 -13.88
N VAL A 72 8.09 -4.11 -12.88
CA VAL A 72 9.03 -5.05 -12.25
C VAL A 72 8.32 -6.28 -11.69
N LYS A 73 7.11 -6.09 -11.14
CA LYS A 73 6.34 -7.17 -10.54
C LYS A 73 5.62 -8.07 -11.54
N THR A 74 5.27 -7.54 -12.71
CA THR A 74 4.38 -8.24 -13.68
C THR A 74 5.08 -8.69 -14.95
N SER A 75 6.27 -8.15 -15.26
CA SER A 75 7.03 -8.47 -16.47
C SER A 75 8.10 -9.52 -16.19
N GLU A 76 8.33 -10.41 -17.16
CA GLU A 76 9.44 -11.38 -17.09
C GLU A 76 10.80 -10.68 -17.25
N ASN A 77 10.90 -9.69 -18.15
CA ASN A 77 12.11 -8.91 -18.44
C ASN A 77 11.85 -7.41 -18.21
N PRO A 78 11.76 -6.94 -16.96
CA PRO A 78 11.46 -5.55 -16.68
C PRO A 78 12.55 -4.58 -17.14
N GLU A 79 13.79 -5.05 -17.30
CA GLU A 79 14.96 -4.27 -17.73
C GLU A 79 14.83 -3.77 -19.18
N GLU A 80 14.04 -4.44 -20.01
CA GLU A 80 13.76 -4.00 -21.39
C GLU A 80 12.71 -2.89 -21.46
N ALA A 81 11.84 -2.80 -20.42
CA ALA A 81 10.72 -1.88 -20.38
C ALA A 81 10.96 -0.64 -19.50
N ILE A 82 12.04 -0.65 -18.70
CA ILE A 82 12.34 0.39 -17.71
C ILE A 82 13.78 0.85 -17.91
N ASP A 83 13.93 2.12 -18.33
CA ASP A 83 15.24 2.77 -18.47
C ASP A 83 15.63 3.43 -17.13
N VAL A 84 16.35 2.69 -16.32
CA VAL A 84 16.89 3.15 -15.02
C VAL A 84 18.27 2.54 -14.79
N SER A 85 19.06 3.16 -13.92
CA SER A 85 20.35 2.61 -13.52
C SER A 85 20.22 1.24 -12.85
N SER A 86 21.29 0.45 -12.89
CA SER A 86 21.31 -0.90 -12.28
C SER A 86 21.02 -0.88 -10.78
N ASP A 87 21.41 0.18 -10.07
CA ASP A 87 21.17 0.31 -8.64
C ASP A 87 19.70 0.68 -8.35
N ASN A 88 19.11 1.56 -9.16
CA ASN A 88 17.69 1.85 -9.10
C ASN A 88 16.84 0.62 -9.45
N MET A 89 17.27 -0.20 -10.41
CA MET A 89 16.60 -1.46 -10.74
C MET A 89 16.59 -2.43 -9.55
N LYS A 90 17.71 -2.56 -8.82
CA LYS A 90 17.76 -3.40 -7.60
C LYS A 90 16.78 -2.91 -6.53
N LEU A 91 16.73 -1.58 -6.31
CA LEU A 91 15.80 -0.96 -5.36
C LEU A 91 14.34 -1.21 -5.76
N LEU A 92 14.00 -1.04 -7.04
CA LEU A 92 12.66 -1.31 -7.57
C LEU A 92 12.28 -2.79 -7.41
N LYS A 93 13.21 -3.72 -7.65
CA LYS A 93 12.99 -5.16 -7.43
C LYS A 93 12.70 -5.48 -5.96
N GLU A 94 13.47 -4.93 -5.03
CA GLU A 94 13.22 -5.08 -3.60
C GLU A 94 11.84 -4.54 -3.21
N GLU A 95 11.53 -3.32 -3.62
CA GLU A 95 10.29 -2.64 -3.21
C GLU A 95 9.04 -3.21 -3.88
N SER A 96 9.16 -3.75 -5.09
CA SER A 96 8.05 -4.44 -5.75
C SER A 96 7.55 -5.66 -4.96
N THR A 97 8.38 -6.25 -4.09
CA THR A 97 7.96 -7.35 -3.22
C THR A 97 7.11 -6.92 -2.04
N MET A 98 7.15 -5.63 -1.67
CA MET A 98 6.47 -5.09 -0.48
C MET A 98 4.97 -4.86 -0.69
N LEU A 99 4.50 -4.87 -1.92
CA LEU A 99 3.13 -4.57 -2.31
C LEU A 99 2.58 -5.63 -3.26
N ASP A 100 1.29 -5.91 -3.19
CA ASP A 100 0.60 -6.69 -4.22
C ASP A 100 0.26 -5.82 -5.45
N VAL A 101 -0.10 -6.50 -6.56
CA VAL A 101 -0.43 -5.86 -7.84
C VAL A 101 -1.64 -4.94 -7.69
N GLU A 102 -2.65 -5.39 -6.95
CA GLU A 102 -3.89 -4.66 -6.77
C GLU A 102 -3.68 -3.37 -5.98
N THR A 103 -2.87 -3.42 -4.92
CA THR A 103 -2.50 -2.23 -4.15
C THR A 103 -1.73 -1.24 -5.02
N LEU A 104 -0.77 -1.69 -5.84
CA LEU A 104 -0.07 -0.82 -6.79
C LEU A 104 -1.01 -0.20 -7.82
N MET A 105 -1.92 -0.99 -8.40
CA MET A 105 -2.93 -0.50 -9.33
C MET A 105 -3.85 0.55 -8.68
N ARG A 106 -4.24 0.34 -7.43
CA ARG A 106 -5.02 1.32 -6.66
C ARG A 106 -4.24 2.62 -6.46
N TYR A 107 -2.99 2.55 -6.07
CA TYR A 107 -2.13 3.73 -5.88
C TYR A 107 -1.96 4.53 -7.18
N ILE A 108 -1.68 3.84 -8.29
CA ILE A 108 -1.55 4.45 -9.61
C ILE A 108 -2.86 5.15 -10.01
N ARG A 109 -4.02 4.53 -9.78
CA ARG A 109 -5.33 5.11 -10.08
C ARG A 109 -5.56 6.41 -9.30
N ILE A 110 -5.34 6.39 -7.98
CA ILE A 110 -5.51 7.57 -7.12
C ILE A 110 -4.63 8.72 -7.61
N PHE A 111 -3.37 8.45 -7.94
CA PHE A 111 -2.45 9.49 -8.39
C PHE A 111 -2.68 9.90 -9.85
N SER A 112 -3.18 9.03 -10.71
CA SER A 112 -3.62 9.39 -12.07
C SER A 112 -4.81 10.33 -12.04
N ASP A 113 -5.81 10.06 -11.19
CA ASP A 113 -6.95 10.94 -10.98
C ASP A 113 -6.51 12.30 -10.41
N LEU A 114 -5.59 12.28 -9.44
CA LEU A 114 -4.97 13.48 -8.89
C LEU A 114 -4.25 14.28 -9.98
N SER A 115 -3.49 13.63 -10.87
CA SER A 115 -2.77 14.28 -11.97
C SER A 115 -3.68 15.09 -12.89
N ASN A 116 -4.90 14.59 -13.12
CA ASN A 116 -5.91 15.30 -13.89
C ASN A 116 -6.48 16.52 -13.13
N GLN A 117 -6.68 16.39 -11.82
CA GLN A 117 -7.28 17.42 -10.98
C GLN A 117 -6.30 18.54 -10.62
N ILE A 118 -5.04 18.19 -10.31
CA ILE A 118 -4.05 19.12 -9.78
C ILE A 118 -3.69 20.23 -10.77
N ARG A 119 -3.82 19.95 -12.07
CA ARG A 119 -3.48 20.90 -13.14
C ARG A 119 -4.28 22.19 -13.06
N TYR A 120 -5.54 22.10 -12.62
CA TYR A 120 -6.48 23.23 -12.54
C TYR A 120 -6.78 23.65 -11.09
N ALA A 121 -6.17 23.01 -10.12
CA ALA A 121 -6.48 23.27 -8.71
C ALA A 121 -5.77 24.52 -8.19
N THR A 122 -6.50 25.31 -7.42
CA THR A 122 -5.96 26.44 -6.68
C THR A 122 -5.16 25.99 -5.46
N GLN A 123 -5.58 24.89 -4.82
CA GLN A 123 -4.96 24.34 -3.60
C GLN A 123 -4.32 22.98 -3.88
N LYS A 124 -3.27 22.98 -4.68
CA LYS A 124 -2.56 21.75 -5.08
C LYS A 124 -2.08 20.91 -3.89
N ARG A 125 -1.56 21.57 -2.84
CA ARG A 125 -1.07 20.92 -1.61
C ARG A 125 -2.15 20.05 -0.97
N VAL A 126 -3.35 20.62 -0.76
CA VAL A 126 -4.46 19.89 -0.11
C VAL A 126 -4.85 18.63 -0.90
N LEU A 127 -4.88 18.72 -2.23
CA LEU A 127 -5.19 17.56 -3.08
C LEU A 127 -4.16 16.45 -2.93
N VAL A 128 -2.86 16.78 -2.88
CA VAL A 128 -1.80 15.81 -2.68
C VAL A 128 -1.88 15.18 -1.28
N GLU A 129 -2.12 15.98 -0.25
CA GLU A 129 -2.30 15.50 1.12
C GLU A 129 -3.47 14.50 1.22
N ILE A 130 -4.62 14.82 0.61
CA ILE A 130 -5.79 13.91 0.56
C ILE A 130 -5.43 12.61 -0.17
N ALA A 131 -4.72 12.68 -1.29
CA ALA A 131 -4.29 11.49 -2.02
C ALA A 131 -3.37 10.61 -1.16
N LEU A 132 -2.37 11.19 -0.48
CA LEU A 132 -1.49 10.45 0.43
C LEU A 132 -2.25 9.79 1.59
N ILE A 133 -3.25 10.50 2.17
CA ILE A 133 -4.13 9.94 3.20
C ILE A 133 -4.88 8.72 2.65
N LYS A 134 -5.43 8.80 1.43
CA LYS A 134 -6.12 7.68 0.78
C LYS A 134 -5.18 6.49 0.55
N LEU A 135 -3.93 6.73 0.15
CA LEU A 135 -2.96 5.64 0.02
C LEU A 135 -2.71 4.95 1.37
N CYS A 136 -2.51 5.74 2.43
CA CYS A 136 -2.25 5.22 3.78
C CYS A 136 -3.47 4.56 4.43
N ARG A 137 -4.69 4.96 4.05
CA ARG A 137 -5.95 4.58 4.69
C ARG A 137 -6.99 4.11 3.66
N PRO A 138 -6.88 2.87 3.15
CA PRO A 138 -7.85 2.31 2.18
C PRO A 138 -9.29 2.40 2.64
N ALA A 139 -9.51 2.36 3.96
CA ALA A 139 -10.83 2.47 4.56
C ALA A 139 -11.56 3.79 4.29
N MET A 140 -10.82 4.84 3.91
CA MET A 140 -11.40 6.16 3.60
C MET A 140 -11.85 6.30 2.14
N GLU A 141 -11.55 5.34 1.30
CA GLU A 141 -12.11 5.28 -0.04
C GLU A 141 -13.49 4.61 0.00
N THR A 142 -14.47 5.27 -0.59
CA THR A 142 -15.87 4.79 -0.64
C THR A 142 -16.22 4.11 -1.96
N ASN A 143 -15.25 3.90 -2.84
CA ASN A 143 -15.47 3.22 -4.11
C ASN A 143 -15.43 1.67 -3.96
N LEU A 144 -15.96 0.98 -4.97
CA LEU A 144 -16.09 -0.48 -4.98
C LEU A 144 -14.74 -1.21 -4.81
N ASP A 145 -13.68 -0.66 -5.40
CA ASP A 145 -12.33 -1.26 -5.35
C ASP A 145 -11.76 -1.26 -3.92
N SER A 146 -12.01 -0.18 -3.14
CA SER A 146 -11.57 -0.16 -1.75
C SER A 146 -12.34 -1.15 -0.88
N VAL A 147 -13.60 -1.45 -1.23
CA VAL A 147 -14.38 -2.49 -0.55
C VAL A 147 -13.81 -3.87 -0.86
N LEU A 148 -13.43 -4.13 -2.12
CA LEU A 148 -12.80 -5.39 -2.53
C LEU A 148 -11.43 -5.60 -1.86
N ASP A 149 -10.58 -4.56 -1.79
CA ASP A 149 -9.30 -4.60 -1.07
C ASP A 149 -9.48 -4.94 0.41
N ARG A 150 -10.50 -4.35 1.04
CA ARG A 150 -10.83 -4.64 2.45
C ARG A 150 -11.30 -6.07 2.65
N LEU A 151 -12.10 -6.60 1.74
CA LEU A 151 -12.53 -8.00 1.76
C LEU A 151 -11.33 -8.93 1.65
N ARG A 152 -10.42 -8.69 0.71
CA ARG A 152 -9.21 -9.50 0.50
C ARG A 152 -8.30 -9.50 1.75
N VAL A 153 -8.06 -8.34 2.36
CA VAL A 153 -7.28 -8.26 3.62
C VAL A 153 -7.96 -9.05 4.76
N LEU A 154 -9.30 -9.08 4.80
CA LEU A 154 -10.04 -9.88 5.78
C LEU A 154 -9.93 -11.38 5.48
N GLU A 155 -10.01 -11.77 4.23
CA GLU A 155 -9.82 -13.16 3.78
C GLU A 155 -8.43 -13.67 4.15
N GLN A 156 -7.36 -12.93 3.83
CA GLN A 156 -5.99 -13.29 4.24
C GLN A 156 -5.84 -13.45 5.74
N ARG A 157 -6.44 -12.56 6.54
CA ARG A 157 -6.42 -12.68 8.00
C ARG A 157 -7.22 -13.86 8.53
N MET A 158 -8.23 -14.33 7.81
CA MET A 158 -8.98 -15.53 8.16
C MET A 158 -8.20 -16.79 7.84
N ASP A 159 -7.49 -16.82 6.71
CA ASP A 159 -6.64 -17.96 6.32
C ASP A 159 -5.41 -18.11 7.24
N GLU A 160 -4.87 -17.01 7.75
CA GLU A 160 -3.75 -17.01 8.71
C GLU A 160 -4.17 -17.40 10.14
N ARG A 161 -5.48 -17.49 10.45
CA ARG A 161 -5.92 -17.98 11.76
C ARG A 161 -5.92 -19.50 11.74
N PRO A 162 -5.10 -20.18 12.59
CA PRO A 162 -5.21 -21.60 12.74
C PRO A 162 -6.63 -21.93 13.20
N VAL A 163 -7.30 -22.79 12.43
CA VAL A 163 -8.61 -23.33 12.80
C VAL A 163 -8.44 -24.03 14.14
N GLN A 164 -8.81 -23.38 15.24
CA GLN A 164 -9.00 -24.06 16.50
C GLN A 164 -10.18 -25.01 16.29
N GLN A 165 -9.85 -26.28 16.05
CA GLN A 165 -10.82 -27.36 16.09
C GLN A 165 -11.48 -27.32 17.47
N VAL A 166 -12.70 -26.84 17.51
CA VAL A 166 -13.57 -27.04 18.67
C VAL A 166 -13.85 -28.55 18.69
N ILE A 167 -13.09 -29.28 19.49
CA ILE A 167 -13.38 -30.68 19.82
C ILE A 167 -14.68 -30.63 20.64
N VAL A 168 -15.79 -30.85 19.97
CA VAL A 168 -17.06 -31.16 20.65
C VAL A 168 -16.85 -32.55 21.26
N GLN A 169 -16.45 -32.60 22.52
CA GLN A 169 -16.52 -33.81 23.32
C GLN A 169 -18.00 -34.19 23.42
N GLN A 170 -18.41 -35.15 22.63
CA GLN A 170 -19.64 -35.89 22.87
C GLN A 170 -19.49 -36.66 24.20
N GLY A 171 -19.94 -36.05 25.25
CA GLY A 171 -20.10 -36.69 26.53
C GLY A 171 -21.17 -37.78 26.44
N SER A 172 -20.74 -39.05 26.44
CA SER A 172 -21.59 -40.18 26.65
C SER A 172 -22.15 -40.11 28.07
N GLY A 173 -23.27 -39.44 28.25
CA GLY A 173 -24.07 -39.49 29.49
C GLY A 173 -24.99 -40.68 29.45
N LYS A 174 -24.63 -41.74 30.18
CA LYS A 174 -25.51 -42.84 30.54
C LYS A 174 -26.74 -42.31 31.26
N ILE A 175 -27.92 -42.66 30.77
CA ILE A 175 -29.20 -42.51 31.44
C ILE A 175 -29.32 -43.66 32.43
N PRO A 176 -29.52 -43.41 33.74
CA PRO A 176 -30.00 -44.46 34.66
C PRO A 176 -31.53 -44.48 34.56
N ALA A 177 -32.03 -45.66 34.22
CA ALA A 177 -33.44 -45.98 34.40
C ALA A 177 -33.72 -46.18 35.91
N GLU A 178 -34.63 -45.40 36.45
CA GLU A 178 -35.26 -45.72 37.73
C GLU A 178 -36.75 -45.75 37.56
N THR A 179 -37.29 -46.92 37.68
CA THR A 179 -38.65 -47.34 37.95
C THR A 179 -39.08 -46.86 39.34
N GLY A 180 -40.30 -46.32 39.49
CA GLY A 180 -40.79 -46.22 40.80
C GLY A 180 -42.08 -45.43 40.92
N ALA A 181 -43.21 -46.17 40.81
CA ALA A 181 -44.41 -46.15 41.67
C ALA A 181 -45.26 -44.87 41.70
N VAL A 182 -46.43 -45.08 41.21
CA VAL A 182 -47.71 -44.44 41.49
C VAL A 182 -47.94 -44.35 42.97
N GLN A 183 -48.39 -43.19 43.48
CA GLN A 183 -49.29 -43.08 44.65
C GLN A 183 -50.09 -41.77 44.57
N GLU A 184 -51.36 -41.94 44.33
CA GLU A 184 -52.41 -40.99 44.63
C GLU A 184 -52.58 -40.88 46.19
N PRO A 185 -52.92 -39.71 46.71
CA PRO A 185 -53.81 -39.70 47.88
C PRO A 185 -55.08 -38.88 47.67
N ALA A 186 -56.12 -39.48 48.11
CA ALA A 186 -57.42 -38.88 48.28
C ALA A 186 -57.48 -37.89 49.48
N GLY A 187 -58.32 -36.88 49.30
CA GLY A 187 -59.34 -36.42 50.25
C GLY A 187 -58.86 -35.68 51.51
N ASN A 188 -59.17 -34.41 51.62
CA ASN A 188 -60.27 -33.84 52.43
C ASN A 188 -60.33 -32.33 52.23
#